data_54306ebefc6d8b41ecbc9b12380ad74b
#
_entry.id   54306ebefc6d8b41ecbc9b12380ad74b
#
_cell.length_a   1.000
_cell.length_b   1.000
_cell.length_c   1.000
_cell.angle_alpha   90.00
_cell.angle_beta   90.00
_cell.angle_gamma   90.00
#
_symmetry.space_group_name_H-M   'P 1'
#
loop_
_entity.id
_entity.type
_entity.pdbx_description
1 polymer ?
#
loop_
_entity_poly.entity_id
_entity_poly.type
_entity_poly.pdbx_seq_one_letter_code
_entity_poly.pdbx_strand_id
1 'polypeptide(L)'
;APGTSLREGLDNVLRARTGAIIVLSDSPQVLELVDGGFQLHCDFSPAALYELAKMDGAIILSADTKKIIYANTQLVPDPSVPSTETGIRHRTAERVSRMTDEIVIAISQRRNIISLYRGAQKYILRDLNVILSKANQAIQTLEKYKAVLDQTLVNLGALEFEALVTVYDVSNVMQRFEMVARIVAEIKRYIVEL
;
A
#
# COMPACT_ATOMS: atom_id res chain seq x y z
N ALA A 1 4.12 6.72 1.08
CA ALA A 1 3.24 6.94 2.22
C ALA A 1 2.14 7.93 1.84
N PRO A 2 0.94 7.86 2.44
CA PRO A 2 -0.08 8.89 2.27
C PRO A 2 0.47 10.29 2.61
N GLY A 3 0.01 11.32 1.89
CA GLY A 3 0.51 12.69 2.05
C GLY A 3 1.81 13.00 1.32
N THR A 4 2.42 12.05 0.63
CA THR A 4 3.57 12.32 -0.24
C THR A 4 3.12 12.73 -1.64
N SER A 5 3.88 13.63 -2.29
CA SER A 5 3.63 14.05 -3.68
C SER A 5 3.57 12.85 -4.65
N LEU A 6 4.40 11.82 -4.42
CA LEU A 6 4.34 10.59 -5.22
C LEU A 6 2.98 9.89 -5.07
N ARG A 7 2.49 9.73 -3.83
CA ARG A 7 1.18 9.09 -3.61
C ARG A 7 0.05 9.87 -4.25
N GLU A 8 0.06 11.18 -4.13
CA GLU A 8 -0.91 12.06 -4.79
C GLU A 8 -0.89 11.86 -6.33
N GLY A 9 0.29 11.85 -6.93
CA GLY A 9 0.44 11.59 -8.37
C GLY A 9 -0.10 10.23 -8.79
N LEU A 10 0.19 9.16 -8.02
CA LEU A 10 -0.34 7.82 -8.29
C LEU A 10 -1.86 7.76 -8.18
N ASP A 11 -2.45 8.41 -7.18
CA ASP A 11 -3.90 8.47 -6.99
C ASP A 11 -4.58 9.27 -8.12
N ASN A 12 -3.95 10.33 -8.63
CA ASN A 12 -4.43 11.08 -9.78
C ASN A 12 -4.46 10.22 -11.05
N VAL A 13 -3.38 9.45 -11.31
CA VAL A 13 -3.31 8.49 -12.43
C VAL A 13 -4.39 7.41 -12.28
N LEU A 14 -4.59 6.89 -11.07
CA LEU A 14 -5.60 5.88 -10.79
C LEU A 14 -7.02 6.39 -11.05
N ARG A 15 -7.35 7.61 -10.56
CA ARG A 15 -8.66 8.26 -10.76
C ARG A 15 -8.96 8.52 -12.23
N ALA A 16 -7.95 8.88 -13.00
CA ALA A 16 -8.07 9.09 -14.45
C ALA A 16 -8.28 7.78 -15.23
N ARG A 17 -8.17 6.62 -14.56
CA ARG A 17 -8.24 5.31 -15.19
C ARG A 17 -7.24 5.12 -16.33
N THR A 18 -6.10 5.79 -16.25
CA THR A 18 -4.94 5.54 -17.12
C THR A 18 -4.07 4.46 -16.49
N GLY A 19 -3.56 3.55 -17.32
CA GLY A 19 -2.58 2.59 -16.83
C GLY A 19 -1.18 3.21 -16.90
N ALA A 20 -0.32 2.91 -15.93
CA ALA A 20 1.07 3.39 -15.94
C ALA A 20 2.03 2.31 -15.43
N ILE A 21 3.29 2.42 -15.84
CA ILE A 21 4.42 1.73 -15.24
C ILE A 21 5.47 2.78 -14.85
N ILE A 22 5.93 2.74 -13.62
CA ILE A 22 6.82 3.76 -13.04
C ILE A 22 7.93 3.04 -12.30
N VAL A 23 9.19 3.37 -12.59
CA VAL A 23 10.36 2.83 -11.89
C VAL A 23 10.92 3.90 -10.97
N LEU A 24 11.15 3.55 -9.71
CA LEU A 24 11.70 4.47 -8.69
C LEU A 24 13.20 4.23 -8.53
N SER A 25 13.94 4.38 -9.62
CA SER A 25 15.40 4.29 -9.63
C SER A 25 15.95 4.79 -10.96
N ASP A 26 17.08 5.45 -10.88
CA ASP A 26 17.93 5.86 -12.01
C ASP A 26 19.28 5.11 -12.01
N SER A 27 19.30 3.92 -11.41
CA SER A 27 20.49 3.05 -11.40
C SER A 27 20.90 2.63 -12.82
N PRO A 28 22.18 2.39 -13.07
CA PRO A 28 22.65 1.93 -14.38
C PRO A 28 21.91 0.69 -14.88
N GLN A 29 21.59 -0.24 -13.98
CA GLN A 29 20.86 -1.47 -14.30
C GLN A 29 19.44 -1.19 -14.83
N VAL A 30 18.76 -0.17 -14.31
CA VAL A 30 17.45 0.26 -14.82
C VAL A 30 17.61 0.96 -16.15
N LEU A 31 18.60 1.85 -16.29
CA LEU A 31 18.82 2.62 -17.51
C LEU A 31 19.22 1.74 -18.71
N GLU A 32 19.90 0.62 -18.49
CA GLU A 32 20.20 -0.38 -19.52
C GLU A 32 18.94 -1.07 -20.09
N LEU A 33 17.83 -1.08 -19.34
CA LEU A 33 16.56 -1.64 -19.79
C LEU A 33 15.69 -0.65 -20.54
N VAL A 34 16.09 0.63 -20.59
CA VAL A 34 15.34 1.72 -21.21
C VAL A 34 15.61 1.75 -22.72
N ASP A 35 14.55 1.68 -23.52
CA ASP A 35 14.61 1.80 -24.97
C ASP A 35 13.68 2.93 -25.44
N GLY A 36 14.25 3.89 -26.18
CA GLY A 36 13.52 5.05 -26.70
C GLY A 36 12.96 5.97 -25.62
N GLY A 37 11.93 6.73 -25.99
CA GLY A 37 11.26 7.69 -25.10
C GLY A 37 11.96 9.05 -25.02
N PHE A 38 11.54 9.85 -24.03
CA PHE A 38 12.02 11.21 -23.82
C PHE A 38 12.86 11.29 -22.54
N GLN A 39 14.09 11.74 -22.66
CA GLN A 39 14.93 12.08 -21.52
C GLN A 39 14.59 13.51 -21.07
N LEU A 40 14.05 13.65 -19.85
CA LEU A 40 13.48 14.91 -19.38
C LEU A 40 14.35 15.60 -18.33
N HIS A 41 14.82 14.88 -17.32
CA HIS A 41 15.57 15.40 -16.16
C HIS A 41 14.89 16.62 -15.48
N CYS A 42 13.55 16.63 -15.45
CA CYS A 42 12.78 17.70 -14.83
C CYS A 42 12.36 17.35 -13.38
N ASP A 43 11.97 18.38 -12.62
CA ASP A 43 11.48 18.20 -11.27
C ASP A 43 10.16 17.41 -11.26
N PHE A 44 10.04 16.51 -10.28
CA PHE A 44 8.83 15.74 -10.09
C PHE A 44 7.69 16.62 -9.55
N SER A 45 6.51 16.48 -10.15
CA SER A 45 5.27 16.96 -9.57
C SER A 45 4.14 15.95 -9.82
N PRO A 46 3.12 15.90 -8.95
CA PRO A 46 1.94 15.04 -9.16
C PRO A 46 1.24 15.30 -10.48
N ALA A 47 1.18 16.57 -10.90
CA ALA A 47 0.59 16.98 -12.18
C ALA A 47 1.42 16.49 -13.37
N ALA A 48 2.76 16.63 -13.31
CA ALA A 48 3.64 16.14 -14.36
C ALA A 48 3.51 14.61 -14.52
N LEU A 49 3.51 13.86 -13.42
CA LEU A 49 3.30 12.40 -13.45
C LEU A 49 1.96 12.05 -14.11
N TYR A 50 0.90 12.76 -13.77
CA TYR A 50 -0.44 12.55 -14.33
C TYR A 50 -0.45 12.77 -15.85
N GLU A 51 0.16 13.87 -16.34
CA GLU A 51 0.20 14.17 -17.77
C GLU A 51 1.05 13.15 -18.53
N LEU A 52 2.21 12.78 -17.99
CA LEU A 52 3.10 11.80 -18.63
C LEU A 52 2.50 10.39 -18.65
N ALA A 53 1.70 10.04 -17.64
CA ALA A 53 1.01 8.75 -17.59
C ALA A 53 -0.11 8.58 -18.64
N LYS A 54 -0.51 9.66 -19.34
CA LYS A 54 -1.42 9.58 -20.49
C LYS A 54 -0.74 9.03 -21.74
N MET A 55 0.58 9.16 -21.80
CA MET A 55 1.38 8.55 -22.86
C MET A 55 1.58 7.06 -22.55
N ASP A 56 1.67 6.24 -23.58
CA ASP A 56 2.11 4.86 -23.40
C ASP A 56 3.58 4.81 -23.00
N GLY A 57 4.02 3.68 -22.43
CA GLY A 57 5.39 3.49 -21.99
C GLY A 57 5.58 3.64 -20.48
N ALA A 58 6.84 3.60 -20.07
CA ALA A 58 7.25 3.71 -18.69
C ALA A 58 7.74 5.12 -18.36
N ILE A 59 7.65 5.45 -17.08
CA ILE A 59 8.20 6.66 -16.48
C ILE A 59 9.29 6.24 -15.49
N ILE A 60 10.48 6.81 -15.63
CA ILE A 60 11.61 6.57 -14.74
C ILE A 60 11.79 7.79 -13.85
N LEU A 61 11.74 7.57 -12.55
CA LEU A 61 11.98 8.60 -11.54
C LEU A 61 13.37 8.37 -10.92
N SER A 62 13.96 9.44 -10.40
CA SER A 62 15.16 9.33 -9.56
C SER A 62 14.85 8.53 -8.28
N ALA A 63 15.86 7.90 -7.67
CA ALA A 63 15.72 7.10 -6.46
C ALA A 63 15.11 7.89 -5.29
N ASP A 64 15.36 9.20 -5.21
CA ASP A 64 14.77 10.11 -4.21
C ASP A 64 13.37 10.62 -4.60
N THR A 65 12.84 10.20 -5.75
CA THR A 65 11.54 10.60 -6.31
C THR A 65 11.36 12.10 -6.55
N LYS A 66 12.46 12.86 -6.64
CA LYS A 66 12.41 14.32 -6.86
C LYS A 66 12.45 14.72 -8.31
N LYS A 67 12.93 13.83 -9.20
CA LYS A 67 13.08 14.11 -10.63
C LYS A 67 12.44 13.03 -11.49
N ILE A 68 11.94 13.45 -12.65
CA ILE A 68 11.52 12.57 -13.73
C ILE A 68 12.68 12.50 -14.71
N ILE A 69 13.25 11.32 -14.89
CA ILE A 69 14.43 11.09 -15.72
C ILE A 69 14.03 10.78 -17.16
N TYR A 70 13.11 9.79 -17.33
CA TYR A 70 12.57 9.41 -18.63
C TYR A 70 11.04 9.31 -18.58
N ALA A 71 10.40 9.54 -19.71
CA ALA A 71 8.99 9.27 -19.93
C ALA A 71 8.75 8.69 -21.34
N ASN A 72 7.60 8.04 -21.50
CA ASN A 72 7.21 7.37 -22.76
C ASN A 72 8.28 6.39 -23.26
N THR A 73 9.00 5.73 -22.36
CA THR A 73 10.05 4.78 -22.71
C THR A 73 9.55 3.34 -22.67
N GLN A 74 10.14 2.48 -23.48
CA GLN A 74 9.91 1.05 -23.41
C GLN A 74 10.93 0.42 -22.43
N LEU A 75 10.45 -0.44 -21.55
CA LEU A 75 11.31 -1.29 -20.72
C LEU A 75 11.44 -2.65 -21.37
N VAL A 76 12.68 -3.09 -21.59
CA VAL A 76 13.00 -4.36 -22.27
C VAL A 76 13.70 -5.31 -21.28
N PRO A 77 12.96 -5.89 -20.31
CA PRO A 77 13.52 -6.90 -19.42
C PRO A 77 13.72 -8.23 -20.16
N ASP A 78 14.66 -9.06 -19.67
CA ASP A 78 14.91 -10.38 -20.23
C ASP A 78 13.62 -11.24 -20.17
N PRO A 79 13.15 -11.76 -21.32
CA PRO A 79 11.97 -12.61 -21.39
C PRO A 79 12.08 -13.92 -20.60
N SER A 80 13.30 -14.39 -20.32
CA SER A 80 13.54 -15.62 -19.55
C SER A 80 13.17 -15.48 -18.07
N VAL A 81 13.12 -14.23 -17.55
CA VAL A 81 12.71 -13.98 -16.17
C VAL A 81 11.23 -14.35 -15.99
N PRO A 82 10.93 -15.32 -15.10
CA PRO A 82 9.55 -15.79 -14.91
C PRO A 82 8.66 -14.68 -14.33
N SER A 83 7.40 -14.66 -14.77
CA SER A 83 6.38 -13.76 -14.24
C SER A 83 5.05 -14.49 -14.10
N THR A 84 4.36 -14.24 -13.03
CA THR A 84 3.01 -14.76 -12.74
C THR A 84 1.89 -13.84 -13.23
N GLU A 85 2.26 -12.65 -13.71
CA GLU A 85 1.31 -11.63 -14.14
C GLU A 85 0.80 -11.86 -15.58
N THR A 86 -0.48 -11.57 -15.79
CA THR A 86 -1.14 -11.73 -17.10
C THR A 86 -1.13 -10.46 -17.93
N GLY A 87 -1.12 -9.28 -17.29
CA GLY A 87 -1.11 -7.98 -17.98
C GLY A 87 0.29 -7.57 -18.40
N ILE A 88 0.46 -6.99 -19.59
CA ILE A 88 1.77 -6.60 -20.14
C ILE A 88 2.53 -5.68 -19.17
N ARG A 89 1.91 -4.57 -18.71
CA ARG A 89 2.55 -3.62 -17.78
C ARG A 89 2.97 -4.28 -16.46
N HIS A 90 2.13 -5.14 -15.89
CA HIS A 90 2.43 -5.83 -14.63
C HIS A 90 3.53 -6.87 -14.82
N ARG A 91 3.54 -7.59 -15.95
CA ARG A 91 4.58 -8.54 -16.30
C ARG A 91 5.93 -7.85 -16.48
N THR A 92 5.96 -6.74 -17.21
CA THR A 92 7.17 -5.93 -17.36
C THR A 92 7.65 -5.41 -16.00
N ALA A 93 6.75 -4.88 -15.17
CA ALA A 93 7.09 -4.38 -13.85
C ALA A 93 7.69 -5.47 -12.94
N GLU A 94 7.10 -6.66 -12.91
CA GLU A 94 7.60 -7.79 -12.13
C GLU A 94 9.00 -8.23 -12.63
N ARG A 95 9.21 -8.33 -13.95
CA ARG A 95 10.50 -8.74 -14.52
C ARG A 95 11.60 -7.72 -14.25
N VAL A 96 11.33 -6.43 -14.48
CA VAL A 96 12.28 -5.34 -14.19
C VAL A 96 12.66 -5.37 -12.72
N SER A 97 11.68 -5.45 -11.83
CA SER A 97 11.93 -5.50 -10.40
C SER A 97 12.77 -6.72 -9.98
N ARG A 98 12.52 -7.91 -10.57
CA ARG A 98 13.32 -9.12 -10.30
C ARG A 98 14.76 -9.01 -10.80
N MET A 99 14.99 -8.31 -11.90
CA MET A 99 16.32 -8.13 -12.47
C MET A 99 17.15 -7.10 -11.72
N THR A 100 16.51 -6.02 -11.25
CA THR A 100 17.21 -4.85 -10.70
C THR A 100 17.11 -4.71 -9.18
N ASP A 101 16.22 -5.49 -8.54
CA ASP A 101 15.79 -5.34 -7.14
C ASP A 101 15.23 -3.96 -6.77
N GLU A 102 14.91 -3.15 -7.79
CA GLU A 102 14.38 -1.81 -7.63
C GLU A 102 12.86 -1.81 -7.51
N ILE A 103 12.32 -0.72 -6.96
CA ILE A 103 10.88 -0.58 -6.80
C ILE A 103 10.24 -0.19 -8.13
N VAL A 104 9.33 -1.02 -8.60
CA VAL A 104 8.55 -0.77 -9.81
C VAL A 104 7.07 -0.72 -9.46
N ILE A 105 6.39 0.32 -9.91
CA ILE A 105 4.96 0.54 -9.69
C ILE A 105 4.22 0.28 -11.00
N ALA A 106 3.18 -0.55 -10.96
CA ALA A 106 2.26 -0.75 -12.06
C ALA A 106 0.84 -0.37 -11.66
N ILE A 107 0.20 0.49 -12.45
CA ILE A 107 -1.20 0.90 -12.27
C ILE A 107 -2.05 0.19 -13.31
N SER A 108 -3.07 -0.52 -12.85
CA SER A 108 -4.00 -1.23 -13.71
C SER A 108 -5.23 -0.39 -14.01
N GLN A 109 -5.40 -0.02 -15.27
CA GLN A 109 -6.61 0.67 -15.75
C GLN A 109 -7.89 -0.14 -15.51
N ARG A 110 -7.85 -1.47 -15.77
CA ARG A 110 -9.04 -2.34 -15.67
C ARG A 110 -9.40 -2.69 -14.24
N ARG A 111 -8.40 -2.96 -13.40
CA ARG A 111 -8.62 -3.43 -12.02
C ARG A 111 -8.70 -2.28 -11.02
N ASN A 112 -8.34 -1.07 -11.42
CA ASN A 112 -8.26 0.12 -10.57
C ASN A 112 -7.40 -0.13 -9.31
N ILE A 113 -6.23 -0.72 -9.51
CA ILE A 113 -5.27 -1.05 -8.45
C ILE A 113 -3.88 -0.56 -8.78
N ILE A 114 -3.13 -0.21 -7.75
CA ILE A 114 -1.71 0.11 -7.80
C ILE A 114 -0.95 -1.08 -7.21
N SER A 115 -0.05 -1.68 -7.98
CA SER A 115 0.81 -2.77 -7.55
C SER A 115 2.25 -2.28 -7.47
N LEU A 116 2.92 -2.57 -6.35
CA LEU A 116 4.34 -2.32 -6.12
C LEU A 116 5.08 -3.66 -6.25
N TYR A 117 6.19 -3.66 -6.95
CA TYR A 117 7.07 -4.81 -7.09
C TYR A 117 8.45 -4.43 -6.56
N ARG A 118 9.06 -5.33 -5.77
CA ARG A 118 10.45 -5.25 -5.34
C ARG A 118 11.04 -6.64 -5.29
N GLY A 119 12.01 -6.93 -6.15
CA GLY A 119 12.53 -8.28 -6.33
C GLY A 119 11.39 -9.27 -6.65
N ALA A 120 11.25 -10.30 -5.83
CA ALA A 120 10.17 -11.29 -5.95
C ALA A 120 8.87 -10.89 -5.20
N GLN A 121 8.89 -9.78 -4.46
CA GLN A 121 7.75 -9.36 -3.64
C GLN A 121 6.79 -8.49 -4.45
N LYS A 122 5.49 -8.71 -4.21
CA LYS A 122 4.41 -7.90 -4.74
C LYS A 122 3.54 -7.38 -3.61
N TYR A 123 3.27 -6.09 -3.62
CA TYR A 123 2.35 -5.44 -2.72
C TYR A 123 1.29 -4.66 -3.49
N ILE A 124 0.02 -4.81 -3.12
CA ILE A 124 -1.08 -4.07 -3.73
C ILE A 124 -1.49 -2.97 -2.77
N LEU A 125 -1.39 -1.71 -3.22
CA LEU A 125 -1.87 -0.57 -2.45
C LEU A 125 -3.40 -0.58 -2.42
N ARG A 126 -3.94 -0.52 -1.24
CA ARG A 126 -5.38 -0.39 -1.02
C ARG A 126 -5.81 1.07 -1.20
N ASP A 127 -7.08 1.25 -1.56
CA ASP A 127 -7.70 2.58 -1.57
C ASP A 127 -7.70 3.17 -0.15
N LEU A 128 -7.23 4.41 -0.04
CA LEU A 128 -7.13 5.12 1.23
C LEU A 128 -8.50 5.24 1.94
N ASN A 129 -9.56 5.52 1.17
CA ASN A 129 -10.91 5.66 1.73
C ASN A 129 -11.40 4.34 2.33
N VAL A 130 -11.05 3.21 1.71
CA VAL A 130 -11.40 1.88 2.22
C VAL A 130 -10.66 1.60 3.53
N ILE A 131 -9.36 1.95 3.62
CA ILE A 131 -8.59 1.77 4.85
C ILE A 131 -9.14 2.68 5.96
N LEU A 132 -9.41 3.95 5.67
CA LEU A 132 -10.00 4.90 6.62
C LEU A 132 -11.38 4.43 7.12
N SER A 133 -12.24 3.96 6.22
CA SER A 133 -13.56 3.43 6.60
C SER A 133 -13.43 2.24 7.54
N LYS A 134 -12.53 1.30 7.24
CA LYS A 134 -12.27 0.14 8.11
C LYS A 134 -11.67 0.55 9.45
N ALA A 135 -10.73 1.50 9.46
CA ALA A 135 -10.14 2.02 10.69
C ALA A 135 -11.21 2.67 11.58
N ASN A 136 -12.07 3.51 11.02
CA ASN A 136 -13.16 4.15 11.76
C ASN A 136 -14.15 3.10 12.31
N GLN A 137 -14.51 2.09 11.53
CA GLN A 137 -15.36 0.99 12.00
C GLN A 137 -14.72 0.21 13.15
N ALA A 138 -13.41 -0.06 13.06
CA ALA A 138 -12.67 -0.74 14.11
C ALA A 138 -12.60 0.11 15.39
N ILE A 139 -12.42 1.43 15.29
CA ILE A 139 -12.42 2.36 16.42
C ILE A 139 -13.79 2.36 17.12
N GLN A 140 -14.89 2.49 16.36
CA GLN A 140 -16.24 2.41 16.93
C GLN A 140 -16.51 1.07 17.63
N THR A 141 -15.99 -0.01 17.07
CA THR A 141 -16.10 -1.34 17.68
C THR A 141 -15.28 -1.41 18.96
N LEU A 142 -14.06 -0.85 18.97
CA LEU A 142 -13.21 -0.77 20.17
C LEU A 142 -13.89 -0.01 21.31
N GLU A 143 -14.52 1.13 21.02
CA GLU A 143 -15.24 1.92 22.03
C GLU A 143 -16.34 1.10 22.69
N LYS A 144 -17.13 0.34 21.90
CA LYS A 144 -18.19 -0.52 22.43
C LYS A 144 -17.63 -1.66 23.30
N TYR A 145 -16.58 -2.34 22.84
CA TYR A 145 -15.97 -3.43 23.60
C TYR A 145 -15.27 -2.93 24.86
N LYS A 146 -14.64 -1.75 24.81
CA LYS A 146 -14.07 -1.11 25.98
C LYS A 146 -15.14 -0.83 27.03
N ALA A 147 -16.27 -0.23 26.67
CA ALA A 147 -17.36 0.05 27.59
C ALA A 147 -17.90 -1.23 28.26
N VAL A 148 -18.04 -2.32 27.50
CA VAL A 148 -18.44 -3.62 28.05
C VAL A 148 -17.39 -4.20 28.98
N LEU A 149 -16.11 -4.07 28.66
CA LEU A 149 -15.00 -4.51 29.50
C LEU A 149 -15.00 -3.74 30.84
N ASP A 150 -15.09 -2.41 30.77
CA ASP A 150 -15.11 -1.54 31.95
C ASP A 150 -16.29 -1.93 32.88
N GLN A 151 -17.49 -2.17 32.34
CA GLN A 151 -18.63 -2.65 33.13
C GLN A 151 -18.40 -4.03 33.74
N THR A 152 -17.79 -4.95 32.99
CA THR A 152 -17.48 -6.30 33.45
C THR A 152 -16.46 -6.27 34.59
N LEU A 153 -15.46 -5.36 34.50
CA LEU A 153 -14.48 -5.15 35.57
C LEU A 153 -15.11 -4.57 36.84
N VAL A 154 -16.03 -3.61 36.73
CA VAL A 154 -16.76 -3.06 37.85
C VAL A 154 -17.57 -4.17 38.54
N ASN A 155 -18.26 -5.00 37.78
CA ASN A 155 -19.04 -6.13 38.32
C ASN A 155 -18.14 -7.16 39.01
N LEU A 156 -16.97 -7.49 38.41
CA LEU A 156 -16.01 -8.40 39.05
C LEU A 156 -15.49 -7.84 40.37
N GLY A 157 -15.18 -6.53 40.44
CA GLY A 157 -14.75 -5.87 41.67
C GLY A 157 -15.82 -5.93 42.78
N ALA A 158 -17.10 -5.78 42.44
CA ALA A 158 -18.18 -5.93 43.40
C ALA A 158 -18.25 -7.36 43.95
N LEU A 159 -18.16 -8.38 43.09
CA LEU A 159 -18.13 -9.79 43.50
C LEU A 159 -16.89 -10.12 44.34
N GLU A 160 -15.77 -9.48 44.10
CA GLU A 160 -14.51 -9.64 44.89
C GLU A 160 -14.72 -9.14 46.32
N PHE A 161 -15.38 -7.98 46.52
CA PHE A 161 -15.71 -7.46 47.86
C PHE A 161 -16.64 -8.39 48.63
N GLU A 162 -17.54 -9.08 47.92
CA GLU A 162 -18.47 -10.04 48.51
C GLU A 162 -17.89 -11.44 48.68
N ALA A 163 -16.65 -11.67 48.24
CA ALA A 163 -15.96 -12.98 48.18
C ALA A 163 -16.75 -14.06 47.38
N LEU A 164 -17.50 -13.63 46.35
CA LEU A 164 -18.33 -14.47 45.48
C LEU A 164 -17.78 -14.69 44.08
N VAL A 165 -16.54 -14.33 43.83
CA VAL A 165 -15.88 -14.47 42.50
C VAL A 165 -15.79 -15.93 42.08
N THR A 166 -16.27 -16.22 40.89
CA THR A 166 -16.17 -17.55 40.28
C THR A 166 -15.14 -17.57 39.15
N VAL A 167 -14.68 -18.77 38.76
CA VAL A 167 -13.82 -18.96 37.59
C VAL A 167 -14.51 -18.45 36.30
N TYR A 168 -15.82 -18.56 36.22
CA TYR A 168 -16.61 -18.06 35.11
C TYR A 168 -16.49 -16.52 34.96
N ASP A 169 -16.58 -15.78 36.07
CA ASP A 169 -16.50 -14.32 36.07
C ASP A 169 -15.10 -13.85 35.57
N VAL A 170 -14.05 -14.48 36.10
CA VAL A 170 -12.68 -14.19 35.65
C VAL A 170 -12.49 -14.53 34.17
N SER A 171 -12.99 -15.70 33.73
CA SER A 171 -12.89 -16.11 32.32
C SER A 171 -13.62 -15.15 31.39
N ASN A 172 -14.78 -14.63 31.80
CA ASN A 172 -15.54 -13.64 31.02
C ASN A 172 -14.73 -12.32 30.84
N VAL A 173 -14.13 -11.83 31.94
CA VAL A 173 -13.24 -10.65 31.86
C VAL A 173 -12.05 -10.90 30.92
N MET A 174 -11.39 -12.05 31.05
CA MET A 174 -10.26 -12.41 30.17
C MET A 174 -10.66 -12.47 28.70
N GLN A 175 -11.81 -13.02 28.36
CA GLN A 175 -12.34 -13.02 26.99
C GLN A 175 -12.55 -11.59 26.46
N ARG A 176 -13.09 -10.68 27.29
CA ARG A 176 -13.28 -9.27 26.91
C ARG A 176 -11.94 -8.56 26.65
N PHE A 177 -10.95 -8.80 27.51
CA PHE A 177 -9.60 -8.29 27.28
C PHE A 177 -9.01 -8.76 25.94
N GLU A 178 -9.11 -10.05 25.65
CA GLU A 178 -8.61 -10.61 24.41
C GLU A 178 -9.30 -9.98 23.18
N MET A 179 -10.61 -9.76 23.24
CA MET A 179 -11.35 -9.11 22.16
C MET A 179 -10.86 -7.67 21.93
N VAL A 180 -10.68 -6.89 22.99
CA VAL A 180 -10.11 -5.53 22.93
C VAL A 180 -8.71 -5.57 22.35
N ALA A 181 -7.84 -6.47 22.80
CA ALA A 181 -6.47 -6.59 22.33
C ALA A 181 -6.40 -6.91 20.81
N ARG A 182 -7.27 -7.78 20.31
CA ARG A 182 -7.36 -8.11 18.87
C ARG A 182 -7.76 -6.91 18.03
N ILE A 183 -8.76 -6.12 18.48
CA ILE A 183 -9.18 -4.92 17.74
C ILE A 183 -8.09 -3.86 17.75
N VAL A 184 -7.37 -3.67 18.85
CA VAL A 184 -6.22 -2.76 18.93
C VAL A 184 -5.13 -3.18 17.96
N ALA A 185 -4.81 -4.48 17.86
CA ALA A 185 -3.84 -5.00 16.90
C ALA A 185 -4.28 -4.79 15.44
N GLU A 186 -5.58 -4.88 15.16
CA GLU A 186 -6.15 -4.59 13.85
C GLU A 186 -6.02 -3.10 13.49
N ILE A 187 -6.36 -2.20 14.42
CA ILE A 187 -6.21 -0.74 14.22
C ILE A 187 -4.74 -0.38 13.94
N LYS A 188 -3.80 -0.94 14.71
CA LYS A 188 -2.36 -0.72 14.49
C LYS A 188 -1.93 -1.11 13.08
N ARG A 189 -2.48 -2.19 12.51
CA ARG A 189 -2.21 -2.56 11.10
C ARG A 189 -2.72 -1.52 10.12
N TYR A 190 -3.92 -0.97 10.33
CA TYR A 190 -4.44 0.10 9.47
C TYR A 190 -3.60 1.38 9.57
N ILE A 191 -3.07 1.72 10.74
CA ILE A 191 -2.17 2.88 10.93
C ILE A 191 -0.86 2.71 10.14
N VAL A 192 -0.33 1.49 10.05
CA VAL A 192 0.89 1.22 9.26
C VAL A 192 0.61 1.28 7.76
N GLU A 193 -0.61 0.94 7.32
CA GLU A 193 -1.03 1.01 5.92
C GLU A 193 -1.37 2.46 5.48
N LEU A 194 -1.70 3.36 6.43
CA LEU A 194 -1.93 4.80 6.23
C LEU A 194 -0.62 5.58 6.21
#